data_f92616ebc32c5acc9d9a6dc2f9872d06
#
_entry.id   f92616ebc32c5acc9d9a6dc2f9872d06
#
_cell.length_a   1.000
_cell.length_b   1.000
_cell.length_c   1.000
_cell.angle_alpha   90.00
_cell.angle_beta   90.00
_cell.angle_gamma   90.00
#
_symmetry.space_group_name_H-M   'P 1'
#
loop_
_entity.id
_entity.type
_entity.pdbx_description
1 polymer ?
#
loop_
_entity_poly.entity_id
_entity_poly.type
_entity_poly.pdbx_seq_one_letter_code
_entity_poly.pdbx_strand_id
1 'polypeptide(L)'
;MNPRCQTAGLINTYLSDTAQGYDSILTGTSLSTNYSESYIKEATKWEKTLKLSVFGAKPIEQKIFTLRALQSKNVRHVFWEVVPFQFLRAKDTIADLQKTKNFPLYLYNKSRIDDYQYVFNSEILSNSIDELLNIKKENSEKVEKIYYAHNQCTKAKTCEPLTKKEDLDVIKANYKSTEFLGRTPDEISEIDFSTADKLLLDALLSYCNTEISFDLIFPPLSMLFYSAQNQEDFDYQLYMLRYVVVNTSRCKNVRSFAFNNELWITGDLAHYQDERHFYGDVHDYIIQSTESGKHIMTIDNVADFERQFIENMNNYTPRASTAEQIQAINHL
;
A
#
# COMPACT_ATOMS: atom_id res chain seq x y z
N MET A 1 -16.83 8.40 -10.62
CA MET A 1 -16.39 9.52 -9.71
C MET A 1 -14.89 9.39 -9.46
N ASN A 2 -14.13 10.50 -9.39
CA ASN A 2 -12.69 10.46 -9.15
C ASN A 2 -12.40 9.99 -7.71
N PRO A 3 -11.68 8.85 -7.50
CA PRO A 3 -11.40 8.33 -6.15
C PRO A 3 -10.69 9.33 -5.24
N ARG A 4 -9.89 10.22 -5.79
CA ARG A 4 -9.17 11.28 -5.04
C ARG A 4 -10.11 12.34 -4.47
N CYS A 5 -11.19 12.66 -5.18
CA CYS A 5 -12.24 13.55 -4.65
C CYS A 5 -13.03 12.86 -3.52
N GLN A 6 -13.31 11.57 -3.66
CA GLN A 6 -14.00 10.79 -2.62
C GLN A 6 -13.16 10.72 -1.34
N THR A 7 -11.86 10.46 -1.47
CA THR A 7 -10.93 10.44 -0.34
C THR A 7 -10.90 11.78 0.39
N ALA A 8 -10.85 12.91 -0.34
CA ALA A 8 -10.92 14.25 0.27
C ALA A 8 -12.25 14.46 1.01
N GLY A 9 -13.37 14.05 0.40
CA GLY A 9 -14.69 14.13 1.01
C GLY A 9 -14.77 13.34 2.31
N LEU A 10 -14.29 12.11 2.32
CA LEU A 10 -14.19 11.27 3.52
C LEU A 10 -13.39 11.96 4.62
N ILE A 11 -12.15 12.38 4.34
CA ILE A 11 -11.29 13.03 5.32
C ILE A 11 -11.97 14.28 5.87
N ASN A 12 -12.52 15.16 5.02
CA ASN A 12 -13.12 16.41 5.45
C ASN A 12 -14.39 16.19 6.27
N THR A 13 -15.22 15.17 5.95
CA THR A 13 -16.37 14.77 6.74
C THR A 13 -15.96 14.39 8.16
N TYR A 14 -14.92 13.59 8.30
CA TYR A 14 -14.44 13.13 9.61
C TYR A 14 -13.64 14.17 10.37
N LEU A 15 -13.00 15.11 9.70
CA LEU A 15 -12.40 16.27 10.39
C LEU A 15 -13.44 17.21 10.97
N SER A 16 -14.66 17.25 10.42
CA SER A 16 -15.76 18.08 10.90
C SER A 16 -16.62 17.41 11.98
N ASP A 17 -16.63 16.08 12.05
CA ASP A 17 -17.44 15.30 13.00
C ASP A 17 -16.55 14.65 14.06
N THR A 18 -16.38 15.33 15.19
CA THR A 18 -15.55 14.83 16.31
C THR A 18 -16.17 13.63 17.04
N ALA A 19 -17.48 13.39 16.88
CA ALA A 19 -18.18 12.30 17.57
C ALA A 19 -17.97 10.94 16.85
N GLN A 20 -17.65 10.96 15.55
CA GLN A 20 -17.44 9.76 14.74
C GLN A 20 -15.97 9.53 14.33
N GLY A 21 -15.02 10.16 15.03
CA GLY A 21 -13.60 10.15 14.68
C GLY A 21 -13.01 8.76 14.53
N TYR A 22 -12.06 8.62 13.60
CA TYR A 22 -11.20 7.44 13.50
C TYR A 22 -10.10 7.49 14.54
N ASP A 23 -9.68 6.33 15.00
CA ASP A 23 -8.51 6.15 15.84
C ASP A 23 -7.29 5.71 15.04
N SER A 24 -7.50 5.19 13.83
CA SER A 24 -6.43 4.75 12.93
C SER A 24 -6.68 5.13 11.47
N ILE A 25 -5.59 5.15 10.70
CA ILE A 25 -5.57 5.39 9.26
C ILE A 25 -4.87 4.22 8.60
N LEU A 26 -5.40 3.73 7.47
CA LEU A 26 -4.69 2.87 6.55
C LEU A 26 -4.50 3.62 5.24
N THR A 27 -3.27 3.90 4.85
CA THR A 27 -2.95 4.60 3.60
C THR A 27 -2.10 3.72 2.68
N GLY A 28 -2.40 3.76 1.40
CA GLY A 28 -1.69 2.97 0.40
C GLY A 28 -2.27 3.11 -1.00
N THR A 29 -1.99 2.12 -1.81
CA THR A 29 -2.33 2.07 -3.23
C THR A 29 -3.44 1.06 -3.52
N SER A 30 -3.50 0.55 -4.76
CA SER A 30 -4.34 -0.60 -5.10
C SER A 30 -3.98 -1.85 -4.30
N LEU A 31 -2.73 -1.99 -3.88
CA LEU A 31 -2.27 -3.13 -3.08
C LEU A 31 -2.93 -3.16 -1.70
N SER A 32 -3.28 -2.01 -1.14
CA SER A 32 -3.93 -1.92 0.18
C SER A 32 -5.47 -2.00 0.14
N THR A 33 -6.08 -2.14 -1.03
CA THR A 33 -7.55 -2.11 -1.14
C THR A 33 -8.24 -3.31 -0.50
N ASN A 34 -7.56 -4.44 -0.42
CA ASN A 34 -8.12 -5.68 0.15
C ASN A 34 -7.96 -5.79 1.68
N TYR A 35 -7.31 -4.83 2.36
CA TYR A 35 -7.37 -4.80 3.82
C TYR A 35 -8.81 -4.57 4.29
N SER A 36 -9.25 -5.41 5.21
CA SER A 36 -10.59 -5.34 5.80
C SER A 36 -10.56 -4.50 7.08
N GLU A 37 -11.34 -3.41 7.12
CA GLU A 37 -11.46 -2.58 8.33
C GLU A 37 -12.07 -3.37 9.50
N SER A 38 -12.99 -4.31 9.20
CA SER A 38 -13.56 -5.19 10.22
C SER A 38 -12.51 -6.15 10.78
N TYR A 39 -11.61 -6.67 9.93
CA TYR A 39 -10.53 -7.53 10.38
C TYR A 39 -9.48 -6.76 11.19
N ILE A 40 -9.11 -5.53 10.79
CA ILE A 40 -8.23 -4.67 11.57
C ILE A 40 -8.79 -4.46 12.98
N LYS A 41 -10.10 -4.18 13.09
CA LYS A 41 -10.78 -4.05 14.38
C LYS A 41 -10.74 -5.34 15.21
N GLU A 42 -10.89 -6.50 14.59
CA GLU A 42 -10.88 -7.80 15.26
C GLU A 42 -9.47 -8.18 15.73
N ALA A 43 -8.47 -7.97 14.87
CA ALA A 43 -7.10 -8.43 15.08
C ALA A 43 -6.24 -7.46 15.89
N THR A 44 -6.66 -6.19 16.01
CA THR A 44 -5.89 -5.15 16.69
C THR A 44 -6.73 -4.42 17.75
N LYS A 45 -6.14 -3.44 18.42
CA LYS A 45 -6.83 -2.55 19.36
C LYS A 45 -7.56 -1.37 18.71
N TRP A 46 -7.48 -1.23 17.38
CA TRP A 46 -8.01 -0.09 16.65
C TRP A 46 -9.48 -0.32 16.28
N GLU A 47 -10.35 0.53 16.84
CA GLU A 47 -11.79 0.35 16.70
C GLU A 47 -12.35 0.86 15.38
N LYS A 48 -11.71 1.89 14.80
CA LYS A 48 -12.24 2.55 13.61
C LYS A 48 -11.14 3.07 12.69
N THR A 49 -10.89 2.33 11.63
CA THR A 49 -9.85 2.65 10.64
C THR A 49 -10.41 3.45 9.47
N LEU A 50 -9.79 4.62 9.19
CA LEU A 50 -10.01 5.35 7.95
C LEU A 50 -9.14 4.78 6.84
N LYS A 51 -9.75 4.13 5.87
CA LYS A 51 -9.03 3.56 4.73
C LYS A 51 -8.87 4.59 3.61
N LEU A 52 -7.63 4.95 3.32
CA LEU A 52 -7.22 5.90 2.29
C LEU A 52 -6.47 5.19 1.15
N SER A 53 -6.97 4.03 0.76
CA SER A 53 -6.43 3.24 -0.34
C SER A 53 -6.95 3.78 -1.67
N VAL A 54 -6.06 4.29 -2.52
CA VAL A 54 -6.43 4.88 -3.82
C VAL A 54 -5.65 4.20 -4.93
N PHE A 55 -6.37 3.67 -5.93
CA PHE A 55 -5.76 3.03 -7.10
C PHE A 55 -4.74 3.93 -7.79
N GLY A 56 -3.52 3.42 -7.95
CA GLY A 56 -2.43 4.14 -8.57
C GLY A 56 -2.05 5.43 -7.83
N ALA A 57 -2.36 5.53 -6.53
CA ALA A 57 -1.92 6.66 -5.72
C ALA A 57 -0.40 6.75 -5.73
N LYS A 58 0.10 7.94 -6.06
CA LYS A 58 1.53 8.23 -6.01
C LYS A 58 1.96 8.52 -4.57
N PRO A 59 3.24 8.34 -4.22
CA PRO A 59 3.74 8.64 -2.87
C PRO A 59 3.39 10.04 -2.37
N ILE A 60 3.46 11.05 -3.23
CA ILE A 60 3.06 12.43 -2.88
C ILE A 60 1.56 12.53 -2.56
N GLU A 61 0.70 11.79 -3.25
CA GLU A 61 -0.74 11.75 -2.98
C GLU A 61 -1.00 11.09 -1.62
N GLN A 62 -0.33 9.97 -1.35
CA GLN A 62 -0.41 9.27 -0.05
C GLN A 62 0.05 10.18 1.10
N LYS A 63 1.17 10.91 0.92
CA LYS A 63 1.64 11.91 1.89
C LYS A 63 0.55 12.96 2.17
N ILE A 64 -0.07 13.53 1.14
CA ILE A 64 -1.12 14.55 1.28
C ILE A 64 -2.34 13.98 2.02
N PHE A 65 -2.84 12.80 1.64
CA PHE A 65 -3.97 12.14 2.30
C PHE A 65 -3.70 11.93 3.78
N THR A 66 -2.55 11.32 4.09
CA THR A 66 -2.16 10.99 5.45
C THR A 66 -2.01 12.23 6.31
N LEU A 67 -1.25 13.23 5.85
CA LEU A 67 -1.05 14.46 6.60
C LEU A 67 -2.36 15.24 6.82
N ARG A 68 -3.28 15.20 5.85
CA ARG A 68 -4.61 15.81 6.02
C ARG A 68 -5.44 15.06 7.07
N ALA A 69 -5.46 13.75 7.02
CA ALA A 69 -6.21 12.93 7.98
C ALA A 69 -5.63 13.01 9.40
N LEU A 70 -4.31 13.15 9.55
CA LEU A 70 -3.63 13.34 10.83
C LEU A 70 -3.96 14.67 11.53
N GLN A 71 -4.68 15.59 10.87
CA GLN A 71 -5.22 16.77 11.54
C GLN A 71 -6.39 16.44 12.49
N SER A 72 -6.95 15.23 12.39
CA SER A 72 -7.91 14.72 13.37
C SER A 72 -7.22 14.46 14.72
N LYS A 73 -7.82 14.97 15.79
CA LYS A 73 -7.30 14.79 17.18
C LYS A 73 -7.49 13.36 17.71
N ASN A 74 -8.27 12.53 17.02
CA ASN A 74 -8.60 11.17 17.47
C ASN A 74 -7.62 10.13 16.97
N VAL A 75 -6.93 10.41 15.85
CA VAL A 75 -5.99 9.45 15.24
C VAL A 75 -4.80 9.22 16.16
N ARG A 76 -4.52 7.94 16.38
CA ARG A 76 -3.40 7.46 17.20
C ARG A 76 -2.49 6.50 16.45
N HIS A 77 -2.94 6.01 15.28
CA HIS A 77 -2.19 5.03 14.52
C HIS A 77 -2.31 5.21 13.01
N VAL A 78 -1.24 4.89 12.31
CA VAL A 78 -1.19 4.89 10.84
C VAL A 78 -0.56 3.59 10.35
N PHE A 79 -1.32 2.79 9.62
CA PHE A 79 -0.79 1.75 8.75
C PHE A 79 -0.45 2.39 7.41
N TRP A 80 0.83 2.48 7.07
CA TRP A 80 1.29 3.07 5.83
C TRP A 80 1.94 2.02 4.94
N GLU A 81 1.26 1.66 3.86
CA GLU A 81 1.83 0.77 2.86
C GLU A 81 2.88 1.51 2.03
N VAL A 82 4.13 1.08 2.15
CA VAL A 82 5.28 1.66 1.47
C VAL A 82 5.70 0.74 0.34
N VAL A 83 5.49 1.17 -0.89
CA VAL A 83 5.80 0.40 -2.09
C VAL A 83 7.03 1.01 -2.79
N PRO A 84 8.26 0.46 -2.60
CA PRO A 84 9.50 1.11 -2.98
C PRO A 84 9.60 1.49 -4.46
N PHE A 85 9.11 0.64 -5.39
CA PHE A 85 9.19 0.94 -6.82
C PHE A 85 8.43 2.21 -7.22
N GLN A 86 7.46 2.64 -6.41
CA GLN A 86 6.71 3.88 -6.68
C GLN A 86 7.54 5.13 -6.41
N PHE A 87 8.55 5.04 -5.54
CA PHE A 87 9.45 6.15 -5.21
C PHE A 87 10.55 6.32 -6.23
N LEU A 88 10.96 5.26 -6.91
CA LEU A 88 12.06 5.22 -7.86
C LEU A 88 11.94 6.28 -8.98
N ARG A 89 10.70 6.52 -9.45
CA ARG A 89 10.43 7.51 -10.53
C ARG A 89 9.31 8.47 -10.15
N ALA A 90 9.11 8.67 -8.86
CA ALA A 90 8.02 9.52 -8.40
C ALA A 90 8.31 11.00 -8.71
N LYS A 91 7.25 11.69 -9.12
CA LYS A 91 7.26 13.15 -9.15
C LYS A 91 6.98 13.64 -7.73
N ASP A 92 7.87 14.44 -7.21
CA ASP A 92 7.94 14.82 -5.80
C ASP A 92 7.39 16.22 -5.49
N THR A 93 6.88 16.95 -6.50
CA THR A 93 6.40 18.31 -6.31
C THR A 93 4.89 18.44 -6.47
N ILE A 94 4.31 19.38 -5.71
CA ILE A 94 2.89 19.75 -5.85
C ILE A 94 2.62 20.28 -7.28
N ALA A 95 3.58 20.98 -7.89
CA ALA A 95 3.47 21.47 -9.25
C ALA A 95 3.28 20.33 -10.27
N ASP A 96 3.91 19.17 -10.03
CA ASP A 96 3.74 17.99 -10.87
C ASP A 96 2.37 17.36 -10.72
N LEU A 97 1.78 17.38 -9.52
CA LEU A 97 0.39 16.96 -9.32
C LEU A 97 -0.60 17.88 -10.05
N GLN A 98 -0.39 19.18 -9.96
CA GLN A 98 -1.26 20.18 -10.62
C GLN A 98 -1.24 20.03 -12.15
N LYS A 99 -0.09 19.72 -12.75
CA LYS A 99 0.03 19.48 -14.20
C LYS A 99 -0.83 18.31 -14.68
N THR A 100 -1.06 17.31 -13.84
CA THR A 100 -1.84 16.12 -14.22
C THR A 100 -3.35 16.37 -14.27
N LYS A 101 -3.84 17.49 -13.72
CA LYS A 101 -5.28 17.84 -13.54
C LYS A 101 -6.14 16.77 -12.85
N ASN A 102 -5.54 15.63 -12.45
CA ASN A 102 -6.26 14.48 -11.88
C ASN A 102 -6.33 14.52 -10.36
N PHE A 103 -5.55 15.40 -9.70
CA PHE A 103 -5.51 15.51 -8.26
C PHE A 103 -6.14 16.81 -7.79
N PRO A 104 -7.25 16.77 -7.05
CA PRO A 104 -7.98 17.95 -6.60
C PRO A 104 -7.34 18.53 -5.33
N LEU A 105 -6.13 19.10 -5.46
CA LEU A 105 -5.34 19.61 -4.33
C LEU A 105 -6.12 20.62 -3.47
N TYR A 106 -7.03 21.39 -4.09
CA TYR A 106 -7.87 22.36 -3.41
C TYR A 106 -8.81 21.72 -2.36
N LEU A 107 -9.19 20.46 -2.52
CA LEU A 107 -10.01 19.73 -1.53
C LEU A 107 -9.20 19.26 -0.30
N TYR A 108 -7.88 19.32 -0.37
CA TYR A 108 -6.99 18.87 0.71
C TYR A 108 -6.39 20.04 1.53
N ASN A 109 -6.72 21.29 1.20
CA ASN A 109 -6.33 22.46 1.98
C ASN A 109 -7.32 22.75 3.13
N LYS A 110 -7.08 23.81 3.90
CA LYS A 110 -7.97 24.26 4.99
C LYS A 110 -9.04 25.24 4.52
N SER A 111 -8.95 25.75 3.28
CA SER A 111 -9.86 26.74 2.73
C SER A 111 -11.08 26.04 2.13
N ARG A 112 -12.25 26.35 2.64
CA ARG A 112 -13.50 25.90 2.02
C ARG A 112 -13.91 26.74 0.82
N ILE A 113 -13.29 27.93 0.67
CA ILE A 113 -13.59 28.80 -0.47
C ILE A 113 -13.16 28.16 -1.77
N ASP A 114 -12.03 27.43 -1.77
CA ASP A 114 -11.50 26.76 -2.96
C ASP A 114 -12.34 25.57 -3.41
N ASP A 115 -13.21 25.03 -2.52
CA ASP A 115 -14.07 23.89 -2.79
C ASP A 115 -15.13 24.19 -3.85
N TYR A 116 -15.38 25.49 -4.17
CA TYR A 116 -16.27 25.86 -5.28
C TYR A 116 -15.83 25.24 -6.62
N GLN A 117 -14.54 25.01 -6.81
CA GLN A 117 -13.99 24.36 -8.01
C GLN A 117 -14.50 22.94 -8.18
N TYR A 118 -14.84 22.26 -7.09
CA TYR A 118 -15.49 20.95 -7.12
C TYR A 118 -16.96 21.06 -7.59
N VAL A 119 -17.70 22.01 -7.02
CA VAL A 119 -19.13 22.19 -7.30
C VAL A 119 -19.38 22.63 -8.75
N PHE A 120 -18.49 23.47 -9.28
CA PHE A 120 -18.58 24.00 -10.65
C PHE A 120 -17.78 23.18 -11.68
N ASN A 121 -17.28 22.01 -11.32
CA ASN A 121 -16.62 21.13 -12.27
C ASN A 121 -17.66 20.42 -13.14
N SER A 122 -17.60 20.65 -14.46
CA SER A 122 -18.59 20.12 -15.41
C SER A 122 -18.66 18.59 -15.43
N GLU A 123 -17.51 17.91 -15.23
CA GLU A 123 -17.44 16.45 -15.17
C GLU A 123 -18.14 15.92 -13.90
N ILE A 124 -17.93 16.58 -12.77
CA ILE A 124 -18.56 16.21 -11.49
C ILE A 124 -20.06 16.49 -11.55
N LEU A 125 -20.48 17.62 -12.10
CA LEU A 125 -21.89 17.93 -12.32
C LEU A 125 -22.56 16.91 -13.24
N SER A 126 -21.95 16.56 -14.37
CA SER A 126 -22.46 15.53 -15.27
C SER A 126 -22.60 14.19 -14.57
N ASN A 127 -21.55 13.71 -13.91
CA ASN A 127 -21.56 12.44 -13.19
C ASN A 127 -22.58 12.42 -12.05
N SER A 128 -22.77 13.54 -11.34
CA SER A 128 -23.76 13.67 -10.27
C SER A 128 -25.19 13.65 -10.81
N ILE A 129 -25.43 14.26 -11.96
CA ILE A 129 -26.73 14.22 -12.66
C ILE A 129 -27.00 12.80 -13.15
N ASP A 130 -26.00 12.14 -13.75
CA ASP A 130 -26.12 10.77 -14.23
C ASP A 130 -26.39 9.79 -13.08
N GLU A 131 -25.73 9.95 -11.93
CA GLU A 131 -26.03 9.18 -10.71
C GLU A 131 -27.43 9.46 -10.19
N LEU A 132 -27.86 10.71 -10.09
CA LEU A 132 -29.21 11.06 -9.66
C LEU A 132 -30.31 10.49 -10.58
N LEU A 133 -30.03 10.43 -11.88
CA LEU A 133 -30.93 9.81 -12.84
C LEU A 133 -30.92 8.28 -12.73
N ASN A 134 -29.79 7.69 -12.35
CA ASN A 134 -29.63 6.24 -12.20
C ASN A 134 -30.12 5.73 -10.83
N ILE A 135 -30.07 6.53 -9.75
CA ILE A 135 -30.65 6.20 -8.42
C ILE A 135 -32.15 5.95 -8.55
N LYS A 136 -32.82 6.55 -9.50
CA LYS A 136 -34.25 6.22 -9.80
C LYS A 136 -34.45 4.83 -10.40
N LYS A 137 -33.37 4.13 -10.81
CA LYS A 137 -33.43 2.82 -11.48
C LYS A 137 -32.82 1.65 -10.69
N GLU A 138 -31.98 1.88 -9.72
CA GLU A 138 -31.26 0.80 -9.04
C GLU A 138 -31.07 1.05 -7.53
N ASN A 139 -31.42 0.03 -6.75
CA ASN A 139 -31.38 -0.01 -5.29
C ASN A 139 -29.97 0.29 -4.71
N SER A 140 -29.96 0.77 -3.46
CA SER A 140 -28.82 1.13 -2.60
C SER A 140 -27.64 0.12 -2.55
N GLU A 141 -27.85 -1.13 -2.92
CA GLU A 141 -26.78 -2.16 -3.02
C GLU A 141 -25.67 -1.86 -4.02
N LYS A 142 -25.92 -0.98 -5.00
CA LYS A 142 -24.92 -0.67 -6.04
C LYS A 142 -23.93 0.40 -5.62
N VAL A 143 -24.29 1.29 -4.71
CA VAL A 143 -23.39 2.32 -4.17
C VAL A 143 -22.33 1.67 -3.28
N GLU A 144 -22.69 0.68 -2.46
CA GLU A 144 -21.73 -0.15 -1.74
C GLU A 144 -20.82 -0.94 -2.69
N LYS A 145 -21.38 -1.50 -3.78
CA LYS A 145 -20.56 -2.24 -4.77
C LYS A 145 -19.53 -1.38 -5.49
N ILE A 146 -19.77 -0.10 -5.74
CA ILE A 146 -18.77 0.79 -6.37
C ILE A 146 -17.65 1.13 -5.40
N TYR A 147 -17.94 1.29 -4.11
CA TYR A 147 -16.92 1.48 -3.06
C TYR A 147 -16.12 0.20 -2.75
N TYR A 148 -16.77 -0.97 -2.91
CA TYR A 148 -16.23 -2.28 -2.56
C TYR A 148 -16.01 -3.20 -3.76
N ALA A 149 -16.10 -2.71 -4.99
CA ALA A 149 -15.97 -3.54 -6.20
C ALA A 149 -14.65 -4.31 -6.29
N HIS A 150 -13.63 -3.92 -5.51
CA HIS A 150 -12.36 -4.60 -5.38
C HIS A 150 -12.23 -5.42 -4.07
N ASN A 151 -13.18 -5.31 -3.14
CA ASN A 151 -13.26 -6.18 -1.96
C ASN A 151 -13.80 -7.59 -2.27
N GLN A 152 -14.07 -7.91 -3.53
CA GLN A 152 -14.61 -9.24 -3.90
C GLN A 152 -13.58 -10.36 -3.80
N CYS A 153 -12.29 -10.04 -3.65
CA CYS A 153 -11.24 -11.03 -3.46
C CYS A 153 -10.95 -11.39 -2.01
N THR A 154 -11.67 -10.83 -1.04
CA THR A 154 -11.51 -11.18 0.39
C THR A 154 -12.06 -12.56 0.76
N LYS A 155 -12.76 -13.22 -0.15
CA LYS A 155 -13.18 -14.61 0.02
C LYS A 155 -12.61 -15.44 -1.13
N ALA A 156 -11.75 -16.36 -0.82
CA ALA A 156 -11.04 -17.29 -1.71
C ALA A 156 -11.88 -18.04 -2.78
N LYS A 157 -13.16 -17.71 -2.92
CA LYS A 157 -14.09 -18.37 -3.84
C LYS A 157 -14.43 -17.60 -5.10
N THR A 158 -14.02 -16.33 -5.25
CA THR A 158 -14.48 -15.48 -6.35
C THR A 158 -13.39 -14.79 -7.17
N CYS A 159 -12.13 -14.90 -6.75
CA CYS A 159 -11.01 -14.40 -7.54
C CYS A 159 -10.31 -15.60 -8.20
N GLU A 160 -10.26 -15.60 -9.51
CA GLU A 160 -9.42 -16.56 -10.22
C GLU A 160 -7.95 -16.17 -9.95
N PRO A 161 -7.13 -17.10 -9.43
CA PRO A 161 -5.69 -16.84 -9.29
C PRO A 161 -5.07 -16.59 -10.66
N LEU A 162 -3.96 -15.87 -10.70
CA LEU A 162 -3.13 -15.57 -11.87
C LEU A 162 -2.84 -16.80 -12.74
N THR A 163 -3.07 -17.97 -12.20
CA THR A 163 -2.58 -19.19 -12.76
C THR A 163 -3.69 -20.17 -13.08
N LYS A 164 -4.35 -19.94 -14.20
CA LYS A 164 -4.69 -21.09 -15.03
C LYS A 164 -3.37 -21.76 -15.37
N LYS A 165 -3.32 -23.06 -15.33
CA LYS A 165 -2.11 -23.87 -15.65
C LYS A 165 -1.42 -23.38 -16.93
N GLU A 166 -2.21 -22.95 -17.91
CA GLU A 166 -1.77 -22.39 -19.19
C GLU A 166 -1.00 -21.06 -19.02
N ASP A 167 -1.46 -20.17 -18.12
CA ASP A 167 -0.79 -18.89 -17.85
C ASP A 167 0.54 -19.11 -17.14
N LEU A 168 0.62 -20.06 -16.22
CA LEU A 168 1.86 -20.41 -15.54
C LEU A 168 2.90 -21.00 -16.50
N ASP A 169 2.50 -21.82 -17.44
CA ASP A 169 3.40 -22.40 -18.44
C ASP A 169 3.95 -21.29 -19.36
N VAL A 170 3.15 -20.28 -19.72
CA VAL A 170 3.60 -19.09 -20.46
C VAL A 170 4.57 -18.26 -19.62
N ILE A 171 4.27 -18.03 -18.34
CA ILE A 171 5.15 -17.31 -17.41
C ILE A 171 6.49 -18.04 -17.30
N LYS A 172 6.49 -19.34 -17.09
CA LYS A 172 7.70 -20.16 -16.99
C LYS A 172 8.53 -20.13 -18.28
N ALA A 173 7.86 -20.18 -19.43
CA ALA A 173 8.53 -20.14 -20.73
C ALA A 173 9.22 -18.78 -20.99
N ASN A 174 8.65 -17.68 -20.47
CA ASN A 174 9.18 -16.33 -20.63
C ASN A 174 10.07 -15.86 -19.47
N TYR A 175 10.09 -16.61 -18.36
CA TYR A 175 10.91 -16.29 -17.20
C TYR A 175 12.39 -16.34 -17.55
N LYS A 176 13.09 -15.26 -17.25
CA LYS A 176 14.53 -15.18 -17.34
C LYS A 176 15.09 -15.17 -15.93
N SER A 177 15.87 -16.16 -15.59
CA SER A 177 16.65 -16.13 -14.36
C SER A 177 17.59 -14.93 -14.39
N THR A 178 17.41 -14.00 -13.44
CA THR A 178 18.29 -12.85 -13.26
C THR A 178 19.08 -13.10 -11.98
N GLU A 179 20.40 -13.03 -12.05
CA GLU A 179 21.26 -13.07 -10.87
C GLU A 179 21.39 -11.66 -10.32
N PHE A 180 20.92 -11.45 -9.08
CA PHE A 180 21.07 -10.20 -8.37
C PHE A 180 22.29 -10.26 -7.44
N LEU A 181 23.06 -9.18 -7.44
CA LEU A 181 24.26 -9.05 -6.61
C LEU A 181 23.96 -8.18 -5.39
N GLY A 182 24.50 -8.57 -4.25
CA GLY A 182 24.50 -7.72 -3.07
C GLY A 182 25.45 -6.53 -3.25
N ARG A 183 25.14 -5.43 -2.58
CA ARG A 183 25.95 -4.21 -2.60
C ARG A 183 26.76 -4.05 -1.31
N THR A 184 27.92 -3.47 -1.45
CA THR A 184 28.73 -3.00 -0.30
C THR A 184 28.08 -1.77 0.35
N PRO A 185 28.40 -1.44 1.60
CA PRO A 185 27.90 -0.22 2.26
C PRO A 185 28.19 1.06 1.46
N ASP A 186 29.34 1.15 0.80
CA ASP A 186 29.72 2.32 -0.01
C ASP A 186 28.80 2.44 -1.23
N GLU A 187 28.57 1.36 -1.97
CA GLU A 187 27.66 1.33 -3.11
C GLU A 187 26.21 1.67 -2.71
N ILE A 188 25.76 1.19 -1.54
CA ILE A 188 24.42 1.53 -1.01
C ILE A 188 24.31 3.03 -0.71
N SER A 189 25.39 3.65 -0.21
CA SER A 189 25.43 5.09 0.09
C SER A 189 25.33 5.99 -1.14
N GLU A 190 25.59 5.44 -2.34
CA GLU A 190 25.49 6.15 -3.62
C GLU A 190 24.05 6.14 -4.20
N ILE A 191 23.16 5.31 -3.65
CA ILE A 191 21.77 5.24 -4.12
C ILE A 191 21.01 6.50 -3.69
N ASP A 192 20.40 7.20 -4.66
CA ASP A 192 19.64 8.42 -4.40
C ASP A 192 18.24 8.12 -3.84
N PHE A 193 18.07 8.28 -2.53
CA PHE A 193 16.80 8.16 -1.83
C PHE A 193 16.10 9.51 -1.56
N SER A 194 16.50 10.60 -2.22
CA SER A 194 15.95 11.95 -1.98
C SER A 194 14.44 12.04 -2.17
N THR A 195 13.87 11.19 -3.04
CA THR A 195 12.42 11.09 -3.22
C THR A 195 11.75 10.46 -1.99
N ALA A 196 12.36 9.43 -1.40
CA ALA A 196 11.87 8.83 -0.16
C ALA A 196 11.96 9.81 1.02
N ASP A 197 13.02 10.63 1.09
CA ASP A 197 13.14 11.69 2.07
C ASP A 197 11.95 12.64 2.01
N LYS A 198 11.70 13.22 0.86
CA LYS A 198 10.66 14.25 0.68
C LYS A 198 9.24 13.69 0.83
N LEU A 199 8.99 12.46 0.36
CA LEU A 199 7.64 11.93 0.25
C LEU A 199 7.22 11.05 1.42
N LEU A 200 8.16 10.50 2.18
CA LEU A 200 7.90 9.62 3.31
C LEU A 200 8.59 10.12 4.60
N LEU A 201 9.93 10.21 4.61
CA LEU A 201 10.68 10.48 5.83
C LEU A 201 10.38 11.86 6.44
N ASP A 202 10.25 12.93 5.64
CA ASP A 202 9.87 14.26 6.14
C ASP A 202 8.57 14.21 6.96
N ALA A 203 7.58 13.44 6.47
CA ALA A 203 6.32 13.29 7.17
C ALA A 203 6.52 12.50 8.48
N LEU A 204 7.18 11.34 8.43
CA LEU A 204 7.42 10.48 9.59
C LEU A 204 8.23 11.19 10.68
N LEU A 205 9.32 11.88 10.29
CA LEU A 205 10.19 12.58 11.22
C LEU A 205 9.49 13.76 11.90
N SER A 206 8.52 14.41 11.23
CA SER A 206 7.70 15.46 11.85
C SER A 206 6.79 14.94 12.98
N TYR A 207 6.50 13.64 13.00
CA TYR A 207 5.74 12.97 14.05
C TYR A 207 6.60 12.06 14.94
N CYS A 208 7.93 12.11 14.80
CA CYS A 208 8.85 11.30 15.58
C CYS A 208 8.67 11.50 17.09
N ASN A 209 8.51 10.39 17.82
CA ASN A 209 8.28 10.38 19.27
C ASN A 209 7.03 11.14 19.74
N THR A 210 6.02 11.30 18.89
CA THR A 210 4.68 11.76 19.28
C THR A 210 3.82 10.59 19.78
N GLU A 211 2.58 10.88 20.17
CA GLU A 211 1.60 9.84 20.56
C GLU A 211 1.02 9.06 19.37
N ILE A 212 1.27 9.50 18.14
CA ILE A 212 0.80 8.82 16.94
C ILE A 212 1.83 7.77 16.54
N SER A 213 1.42 6.51 16.48
CA SER A 213 2.27 5.41 16.03
C SER A 213 2.13 5.16 14.53
N PHE A 214 3.21 4.69 13.91
CA PHE A 214 3.27 4.35 12.50
C PHE A 214 3.78 2.93 12.30
N ASP A 215 3.03 2.13 11.57
CA ASP A 215 3.45 0.85 11.03
C ASP A 215 3.66 1.00 9.53
N LEU A 216 4.90 0.99 9.11
CA LEU A 216 5.30 1.04 7.71
C LEU A 216 5.31 -0.39 7.17
N ILE A 217 4.44 -0.68 6.23
CA ILE A 217 4.26 -2.00 5.65
C ILE A 217 4.93 -2.02 4.28
N PHE A 218 6.03 -2.76 4.15
CA PHE A 218 6.65 -3.09 2.88
C PHE A 218 6.01 -4.39 2.38
N PRO A 219 5.07 -4.31 1.41
CA PRO A 219 4.20 -5.44 1.07
C PRO A 219 4.98 -6.54 0.35
N PRO A 220 4.51 -7.81 0.45
CA PRO A 220 5.11 -8.94 -0.24
C PRO A 220 4.75 -8.92 -1.73
N LEU A 221 5.51 -8.21 -2.55
CA LEU A 221 5.40 -8.36 -4.00
C LEU A 221 5.94 -9.73 -4.42
N SER A 222 5.40 -10.32 -5.49
CA SER A 222 5.87 -11.63 -5.92
C SER A 222 7.33 -11.60 -6.38
N MET A 223 8.04 -12.71 -6.20
CA MET A 223 9.40 -12.81 -6.75
C MET A 223 9.42 -12.70 -8.27
N LEU A 224 8.32 -13.06 -8.94
CA LEU A 224 8.18 -12.84 -10.37
C LEU A 224 8.29 -11.35 -10.73
N PHE A 225 7.67 -10.46 -9.95
CA PHE A 225 7.77 -9.02 -10.16
C PHE A 225 9.22 -8.54 -10.07
N TYR A 226 9.96 -8.98 -9.05
CA TYR A 226 11.36 -8.60 -8.87
C TYR A 226 12.27 -9.19 -9.95
N SER A 227 12.01 -10.41 -10.40
CA SER A 227 12.81 -11.07 -11.44
C SER A 227 12.81 -10.35 -12.79
N ALA A 228 11.80 -9.50 -13.02
CA ALA A 228 11.70 -8.67 -14.22
C ALA A 228 12.46 -7.34 -14.11
N GLN A 229 13.04 -7.02 -12.95
CA GLN A 229 13.77 -5.78 -12.72
C GLN A 229 15.21 -5.88 -13.22
N ASN A 230 15.81 -4.73 -13.55
CA ASN A 230 17.26 -4.63 -13.68
C ASN A 230 17.89 -4.47 -12.28
N GLN A 231 19.22 -4.59 -12.18
CA GLN A 231 19.94 -4.53 -10.91
C GLN A 231 19.72 -3.19 -10.18
N GLU A 232 19.73 -2.05 -10.87
CA GLU A 232 19.56 -0.72 -10.28
C GLU A 232 18.17 -0.55 -9.66
N ASP A 233 17.11 -0.91 -10.41
CA ASP A 233 15.72 -0.85 -9.92
C ASP A 233 15.51 -1.82 -8.73
N PHE A 234 16.15 -2.99 -8.76
CA PHE A 234 16.12 -3.96 -7.66
C PHE A 234 16.84 -3.42 -6.42
N ASP A 235 18.04 -2.87 -6.58
CA ASP A 235 18.83 -2.29 -5.49
C ASP A 235 18.07 -1.17 -4.79
N TYR A 236 17.49 -0.24 -5.55
CA TYR A 236 16.69 0.83 -4.98
C TYR A 236 15.56 0.28 -4.11
N GLN A 237 14.82 -0.71 -4.61
CA GLN A 237 13.69 -1.29 -3.90
C GLN A 237 14.12 -2.03 -2.64
N LEU A 238 15.20 -2.79 -2.71
CA LEU A 238 15.72 -3.56 -1.59
C LEU A 238 16.28 -2.64 -0.50
N TYR A 239 17.16 -1.71 -0.87
CA TYR A 239 17.88 -0.88 0.10
C TYR A 239 17.08 0.32 0.61
N MET A 240 15.95 0.68 -0.03
CA MET A 240 15.03 1.67 0.51
C MET A 240 14.48 1.24 1.89
N LEU A 241 14.24 -0.05 2.11
CA LEU A 241 13.83 -0.55 3.42
C LEU A 241 14.88 -0.22 4.49
N ARG A 242 16.16 -0.56 4.24
CA ARG A 242 17.27 -0.21 5.15
C ARG A 242 17.35 1.28 5.39
N TYR A 243 17.24 2.06 4.31
CA TYR A 243 17.29 3.52 4.40
C TYR A 243 16.22 4.08 5.34
N VAL A 244 14.98 3.62 5.20
CA VAL A 244 13.87 4.01 6.07
C VAL A 244 14.10 3.55 7.51
N VAL A 245 14.50 2.29 7.74
CA VAL A 245 14.76 1.73 9.07
C VAL A 245 15.85 2.53 9.81
N VAL A 246 16.96 2.83 9.14
CA VAL A 246 18.07 3.58 9.74
C VAL A 246 17.63 5.00 10.10
N ASN A 247 16.96 5.71 9.19
CA ASN A 247 16.56 7.10 9.42
C ASN A 247 15.41 7.25 10.44
N THR A 248 14.60 6.22 10.65
CA THR A 248 13.51 6.23 11.65
C THR A 248 13.87 5.54 12.97
N SER A 249 15.06 4.98 13.10
CA SER A 249 15.48 4.17 14.26
C SER A 249 15.36 4.87 15.61
N ARG A 250 15.52 6.20 15.64
CA ARG A 250 15.33 7.04 16.84
C ARG A 250 13.88 7.33 17.19
N CYS A 251 12.95 7.03 16.29
CA CYS A 251 11.52 7.32 16.45
C CYS A 251 10.83 6.10 17.06
N LYS A 252 10.64 6.07 18.39
CA LYS A 252 10.06 4.93 19.12
C LYS A 252 8.64 4.58 18.69
N ASN A 253 7.96 5.49 18.01
CA ASN A 253 6.60 5.35 17.53
C ASN A 253 6.52 4.96 16.04
N VAL A 254 7.65 4.62 15.40
CA VAL A 254 7.71 4.15 14.01
C VAL A 254 8.25 2.73 13.99
N ARG A 255 7.52 1.81 13.38
CA ARG A 255 7.93 0.42 13.14
C ARG A 255 7.89 0.15 11.64
N SER A 256 8.85 -0.60 11.13
CA SER A 256 8.89 -1.05 9.73
C SER A 256 8.73 -2.57 9.68
N PHE A 257 7.87 -3.06 8.79
CA PHE A 257 7.58 -4.47 8.58
C PHE A 257 7.84 -4.84 7.14
N ALA A 258 8.56 -5.94 6.90
CA ALA A 258 8.88 -6.40 5.55
C ALA A 258 8.56 -7.88 5.38
N PHE A 259 7.87 -8.22 4.31
CA PHE A 259 7.32 -9.55 4.05
C PHE A 259 7.94 -10.23 2.83
N ASN A 260 8.93 -9.62 2.19
CA ASN A 260 9.49 -10.11 0.92
C ASN A 260 10.20 -11.47 1.05
N ASN A 261 10.63 -11.85 2.26
CA ASN A 261 11.23 -13.17 2.54
C ASN A 261 10.22 -14.27 2.91
N GLU A 262 8.93 -13.96 2.92
CA GLU A 262 7.87 -14.94 3.16
C GLU A 262 7.62 -15.79 1.89
N LEU A 263 8.46 -16.81 1.68
CA LEU A 263 8.47 -17.61 0.46
C LEU A 263 7.17 -18.34 0.16
N TRP A 264 6.36 -18.63 1.18
CA TRP A 264 5.05 -19.23 0.99
C TRP A 264 4.08 -18.23 0.32
N ILE A 265 4.31 -16.93 0.46
CA ILE A 265 3.59 -15.86 -0.26
C ILE A 265 4.37 -15.52 -1.53
N THR A 266 5.54 -14.87 -1.38
CA THR A 266 6.26 -14.20 -2.48
C THR A 266 6.77 -15.15 -3.55
N GLY A 267 7.06 -16.40 -3.17
CA GLY A 267 7.52 -17.45 -4.06
C GLY A 267 6.40 -18.25 -4.73
N ASP A 268 5.12 -18.02 -4.37
CA ASP A 268 3.98 -18.79 -4.86
C ASP A 268 2.92 -17.90 -5.50
N LEU A 269 2.79 -17.99 -6.82
CA LEU A 269 1.87 -17.15 -7.60
C LEU A 269 0.39 -17.45 -7.34
N ALA A 270 0.08 -18.51 -6.63
CA ALA A 270 -1.32 -18.82 -6.22
C ALA A 270 -1.89 -17.79 -5.23
N HIS A 271 -1.03 -17.02 -4.56
CA HIS A 271 -1.44 -15.93 -3.67
C HIS A 271 -1.70 -14.60 -4.38
N TYR A 272 -1.58 -14.53 -5.71
CA TYR A 272 -1.64 -13.30 -6.48
C TYR A 272 -2.68 -13.32 -7.59
N GLN A 273 -3.29 -12.15 -7.83
CA GLN A 273 -4.09 -11.87 -9.02
C GLN A 273 -3.22 -11.54 -10.24
N ASP A 274 -2.12 -10.83 -10.02
CA ASP A 274 -1.07 -10.48 -10.97
C ASP A 274 0.28 -10.48 -10.20
N GLU A 275 1.38 -10.10 -10.83
CA GLU A 275 2.69 -10.11 -10.19
C GLU A 275 2.81 -9.25 -8.91
N ARG A 276 1.81 -8.44 -8.57
CA ARG A 276 1.85 -7.48 -7.43
C ARG A 276 0.66 -7.57 -6.50
N HIS A 277 -0.56 -7.80 -7.04
CA HIS A 277 -1.78 -7.76 -6.24
C HIS A 277 -2.05 -9.12 -5.61
N PHE A 278 -1.90 -9.21 -4.31
CA PHE A 278 -2.14 -10.41 -3.51
C PHE A 278 -3.57 -10.46 -2.96
N TYR A 279 -4.01 -11.64 -2.53
CA TYR A 279 -5.35 -11.88 -2.02
C TYR A 279 -5.54 -11.42 -0.57
N GLY A 280 -6.80 -11.44 -0.09
CA GLY A 280 -7.18 -10.94 1.23
C GLY A 280 -6.56 -11.70 2.40
N ASP A 281 -6.29 -13.00 2.26
CA ASP A 281 -5.61 -13.82 3.27
C ASP A 281 -4.20 -13.32 3.59
N VAL A 282 -3.47 -12.83 2.58
CA VAL A 282 -2.17 -12.20 2.77
C VAL A 282 -2.29 -10.88 3.53
N HIS A 283 -3.34 -10.09 3.27
CA HIS A 283 -3.60 -8.85 4.02
C HIS A 283 -3.88 -9.14 5.49
N ASP A 284 -4.67 -10.17 5.77
CA ASP A 284 -4.97 -10.61 7.14
C ASP A 284 -3.70 -11.08 7.86
N TYR A 285 -2.83 -11.84 7.18
CA TYR A 285 -1.53 -12.24 7.71
C TYR A 285 -0.63 -11.04 8.03
N ILE A 286 -0.60 -10.01 7.17
CA ILE A 286 0.16 -8.78 7.39
C ILE A 286 -0.33 -8.08 8.69
N ILE A 287 -1.65 -7.89 8.85
CA ILE A 287 -2.21 -7.25 10.04
C ILE A 287 -1.89 -8.03 11.32
N GLN A 288 -2.04 -9.36 11.30
CA GLN A 288 -1.66 -10.21 12.45
C GLN A 288 -0.16 -10.08 12.78
N SER A 289 0.68 -10.00 11.76
CA SER A 289 2.12 -9.87 11.92
C SER A 289 2.51 -8.52 12.52
N THR A 290 1.84 -7.42 12.11
CA THR A 290 2.09 -6.09 12.69
C THR A 290 1.70 -6.06 14.17
N GLU A 291 0.60 -6.68 14.56
CA GLU A 291 0.15 -6.72 15.95
C GLU A 291 1.06 -7.61 16.81
N SER A 292 1.46 -8.77 16.31
CA SER A 292 2.37 -9.70 17.02
C SER A 292 3.84 -9.26 17.03
N GLY A 293 4.21 -8.24 16.25
CA GLY A 293 5.61 -7.81 16.05
C GLY A 293 6.44 -8.75 15.20
N LYS A 294 5.84 -9.69 14.47
CA LYS A 294 6.53 -10.49 13.47
C LYS A 294 6.98 -9.60 12.30
N HIS A 295 8.10 -9.96 11.67
CA HIS A 295 8.65 -9.26 10.49
C HIS A 295 9.05 -7.80 10.73
N ILE A 296 9.21 -7.41 11.99
CA ILE A 296 9.76 -6.10 12.33
C ILE A 296 11.19 -5.99 11.83
N MET A 297 11.46 -4.90 11.10
CA MET A 297 12.79 -4.56 10.62
C MET A 297 13.44 -3.54 11.55
N THR A 298 14.67 -3.86 11.94
CA THR A 298 15.52 -3.05 12.81
C THR A 298 16.90 -2.89 12.19
N ILE A 299 17.71 -2.00 12.74
CA ILE A 299 19.12 -1.86 12.31
C ILE A 299 19.88 -3.19 12.44
N ASP A 300 19.51 -4.00 13.43
CA ASP A 300 20.24 -5.25 13.74
C ASP A 300 19.93 -6.39 12.77
N ASN A 301 18.73 -6.40 12.13
CA ASN A 301 18.30 -7.51 11.28
C ASN A 301 18.13 -7.18 9.80
N VAL A 302 18.08 -5.91 9.42
CA VAL A 302 17.79 -5.52 8.04
C VAL A 302 18.84 -6.01 7.04
N ALA A 303 20.11 -6.06 7.43
CA ALA A 303 21.19 -6.56 6.56
C ALA A 303 21.08 -8.07 6.30
N ASP A 304 20.66 -8.84 7.29
CA ASP A 304 20.41 -10.28 7.15
C ASP A 304 19.19 -10.53 6.28
N PHE A 305 18.14 -9.73 6.45
CA PHE A 305 16.95 -9.77 5.61
C PHE A 305 17.28 -9.54 4.13
N GLU A 306 18.09 -8.54 3.82
CA GLU A 306 18.50 -8.22 2.45
C GLU A 306 19.32 -9.35 1.82
N ARG A 307 20.30 -9.89 2.55
CA ARG A 307 21.10 -11.03 2.09
C ARG A 307 20.22 -12.24 1.76
N GLN A 308 19.31 -12.56 2.66
CA GLN A 308 18.37 -13.66 2.46
C GLN A 308 17.44 -13.41 1.26
N PHE A 309 16.99 -12.17 1.07
CA PHE A 309 16.12 -11.86 -0.07
C PHE A 309 16.86 -12.01 -1.40
N ILE A 310 18.11 -11.56 -1.50
CA ILE A 310 18.95 -11.77 -2.69
C ILE A 310 19.15 -13.27 -2.95
N GLU A 311 19.44 -14.05 -1.93
CA GLU A 311 19.60 -15.51 -2.04
C GLU A 311 18.30 -16.16 -2.52
N ASN A 312 17.15 -15.78 -1.95
CA ASN A 312 15.85 -16.27 -2.34
C ASN A 312 15.53 -15.92 -3.81
N MET A 313 15.84 -14.69 -4.24
CA MET A 313 15.64 -14.25 -5.63
C MET A 313 16.51 -15.05 -6.61
N ASN A 314 17.79 -15.28 -6.28
CA ASN A 314 18.72 -16.02 -7.13
C ASN A 314 18.35 -17.52 -7.25
N ASN A 315 17.62 -18.06 -6.27
CA ASN A 315 17.13 -19.43 -6.29
C ASN A 315 15.65 -19.53 -6.75
N TYR A 316 15.02 -18.41 -7.11
CA TYR A 316 13.60 -18.40 -7.45
C TYR A 316 13.31 -19.11 -8.77
N THR A 317 12.28 -19.95 -8.75
CA THR A 317 11.65 -20.50 -9.95
C THR A 317 10.14 -20.33 -9.84
N PRO A 318 9.46 -19.78 -10.86
CA PRO A 318 8.01 -19.53 -10.82
C PRO A 318 7.23 -20.81 -10.54
N ARG A 319 6.34 -20.76 -9.54
CA ARG A 319 5.44 -21.83 -9.17
C ARG A 319 4.07 -21.29 -8.77
N ALA A 320 3.05 -22.14 -8.86
CA ALA A 320 1.75 -21.89 -8.25
C ALA A 320 1.25 -23.20 -7.63
N SER A 321 1.00 -23.17 -6.35
CA SER A 321 0.43 -24.29 -5.61
C SER A 321 -1.05 -24.47 -5.92
N THR A 322 -1.56 -25.68 -5.85
CA THR A 322 -3.01 -25.93 -5.91
C THR A 322 -3.68 -25.51 -4.60
N ALA A 323 -5.01 -25.29 -4.63
CA ALA A 323 -5.78 -24.98 -3.42
C ALA A 323 -5.61 -26.02 -2.31
N GLU A 324 -5.46 -27.31 -2.66
CA GLU A 324 -5.23 -28.41 -1.71
C GLU A 324 -3.85 -28.31 -1.03
N GLN A 325 -2.81 -27.92 -1.80
CA GLN A 325 -1.46 -27.69 -1.27
C GLN A 325 -1.40 -26.48 -0.32
N ILE A 326 -2.12 -25.40 -0.65
CA ILE A 326 -2.20 -24.20 0.20
C ILE A 326 -2.90 -24.53 1.52
N GLN A 327 -3.99 -25.30 1.49
CA GLN A 327 -4.69 -25.72 2.71
C GLN A 327 -3.78 -26.56 3.63
N ALA A 328 -2.96 -27.41 3.06
CA ALA A 328 -2.03 -28.23 3.83
C ALA A 328 -0.95 -27.39 4.55
N ILE A 329 -0.52 -26.30 3.94
CA ILE A 329 0.48 -25.36 4.54
C ILE A 329 -0.13 -24.56 5.70
N ASN A 330 -1.40 -24.15 5.58
CA ASN A 330 -2.08 -23.36 6.60
C ASN A 330 -2.48 -24.13 7.85
N HIS A 331 -2.29 -25.45 7.87
CA HIS A 331 -2.54 -26.34 9.01
C HIS A 331 -1.26 -26.77 9.74
N LEU A 332 -0.08 -26.30 9.30
CA LEU A 332 1.21 -26.45 9.98
C LEU A 332 1.59 -25.20 10.74
#